data_82d9140abb3a0e2252b514b1fb52a9c6
#
_entry.id   82d9140abb3a0e2252b514b1fb52a9c6
#
_cell.length_a   1.000
_cell.length_b   1.000
_cell.length_c   1.000
_cell.angle_alpha   90.00
_cell.angle_beta   90.00
_cell.angle_gamma   90.00
#
_symmetry.space_group_name_H-M   'P 1'
#
loop_
_entity.id
_entity.type
_entity.pdbx_description
1 polymer ?
#
loop_
_entity_poly.entity_id
_entity_poly.type
_entity_poly.pdbx_seq_one_letter_code
_entity_poly.pdbx_strand_id
1 'polypeptide(L)'
;MLMPCSVKSKAGDTRRLSGISGPWSEDLKGAALEAVRQIGDEGSRAEALAAVAPYLPEDLKRAAVGEAFEAVRQIGDEWSRAWALVAVAPQLPKHFAAESLKCLIHDLPRLNRERVLWLLMDVVKSGMLANHGKATESLYRALQRVGRSWP
;
A
#
# COMPACT_ATOMS: atom_id res chain seq x y z
N MET A 1 -52.88 -20.86 -10.24
CA MET A 1 -52.43 -21.71 -9.11
C MET A 1 -50.93 -21.60 -9.00
N LEU A 2 -50.46 -20.71 -8.12
CA LEU A 2 -49.02 -20.49 -7.84
C LEU A 2 -48.69 -21.26 -6.58
N MET A 3 -47.81 -22.23 -6.68
CA MET A 3 -47.25 -22.95 -5.53
C MET A 3 -46.14 -22.12 -4.88
N PRO A 4 -46.13 -21.90 -3.57
CA PRO A 4 -45.03 -21.23 -2.87
C PRO A 4 -43.87 -22.25 -2.70
N CYS A 5 -42.69 -21.88 -3.17
CA CYS A 5 -41.43 -22.56 -2.85
C CYS A 5 -41.12 -22.37 -1.36
N SER A 6 -41.40 -23.40 -0.58
CA SER A 6 -41.00 -23.46 0.83
C SER A 6 -39.52 -23.76 0.92
N VAL A 7 -38.68 -22.75 1.07
CA VAL A 7 -37.27 -22.91 1.46
C VAL A 7 -37.26 -23.28 2.95
N LYS A 8 -37.15 -24.57 3.25
CA LYS A 8 -36.84 -25.05 4.61
C LYS A 8 -35.42 -24.59 4.96
N SER A 9 -35.33 -23.47 5.69
CA SER A 9 -34.13 -23.06 6.39
C SER A 9 -33.77 -24.16 7.40
N LYS A 10 -32.70 -24.92 7.13
CA LYS A 10 -32.07 -25.82 8.11
C LYS A 10 -31.43 -24.92 9.18
N ALA A 11 -32.17 -24.64 10.23
CA ALA A 11 -31.62 -24.16 11.49
C ALA A 11 -30.75 -25.30 12.08
N GLY A 12 -29.45 -25.23 11.89
CA GLY A 12 -28.59 -26.28 12.43
C GLY A 12 -27.10 -26.18 12.17
N ASP A 13 -26.55 -25.00 11.87
CA ASP A 13 -25.08 -24.90 11.82
C ASP A 13 -24.53 -23.53 12.26
N THR A 14 -25.15 -22.95 13.29
CA THR A 14 -24.63 -21.73 13.93
C THR A 14 -23.45 -22.03 14.88
N ARG A 15 -23.07 -23.27 15.07
CA ARG A 15 -22.03 -23.68 16.02
C ARG A 15 -20.61 -23.66 15.44
N ARG A 16 -20.45 -23.42 14.13
CA ARG A 16 -19.14 -23.27 13.50
C ARG A 16 -18.66 -21.82 13.31
N LEU A 17 -19.53 -20.85 13.61
CA LEU A 17 -19.18 -19.43 13.42
C LEU A 17 -18.66 -18.75 14.69
N SER A 18 -18.60 -19.45 15.81
CA SER A 18 -18.08 -18.88 17.09
C SER A 18 -16.54 -18.81 17.17
N GLY A 19 -15.82 -19.16 16.11
CA GLY A 19 -14.36 -19.00 16.01
C GLY A 19 -13.90 -17.85 15.12
N ILE A 20 -14.84 -17.09 14.51
CA ILE A 20 -14.49 -15.94 13.68
C ILE A 20 -14.44 -14.70 14.59
N SER A 21 -13.36 -14.55 15.31
CA SER A 21 -13.06 -13.33 16.05
C SER A 21 -12.60 -12.26 15.06
N GLY A 22 -13.55 -11.51 14.53
CA GLY A 22 -13.29 -10.44 13.57
C GLY A 22 -13.53 -10.83 12.10
N PRO A 23 -13.50 -9.86 11.18
CA PRO A 23 -13.80 -10.07 9.76
C PRO A 23 -12.82 -11.01 9.04
N TRP A 24 -11.67 -11.33 9.65
CA TRP A 24 -10.61 -12.16 9.06
C TRP A 24 -10.11 -13.21 10.07
N SER A 25 -10.36 -14.50 9.82
CA SER A 25 -9.71 -15.58 10.57
C SER A 25 -8.20 -15.61 10.28
N GLU A 26 -7.39 -16.15 11.19
CA GLU A 26 -5.93 -16.26 11.00
C GLU A 26 -5.57 -17.06 9.74
N ASP A 27 -6.31 -18.16 9.48
CA ASP A 27 -6.14 -18.95 8.26
C ASP A 27 -6.43 -18.13 6.98
N LEU A 28 -7.45 -17.29 7.02
CA LEU A 28 -7.81 -16.42 5.89
C LEU A 28 -6.76 -15.33 5.66
N LYS A 29 -6.19 -14.78 6.72
CA LYS A 29 -5.09 -13.80 6.64
C LYS A 29 -3.85 -14.42 6.00
N GLY A 30 -3.48 -15.63 6.41
CA GLY A 30 -2.38 -16.39 5.81
C GLY A 30 -2.62 -16.68 4.34
N ALA A 31 -3.80 -17.20 3.99
CA ALA A 31 -4.18 -17.49 2.61
C ALA A 31 -4.20 -16.22 1.73
N ALA A 32 -4.68 -15.09 2.25
CA ALA A 32 -4.67 -13.81 1.55
C ALA A 32 -3.23 -13.34 1.27
N LEU A 33 -2.33 -13.44 2.26
CA LEU A 33 -0.92 -13.07 2.09
C LEU A 33 -0.23 -13.93 1.03
N GLU A 34 -0.46 -15.25 1.05
CA GLU A 34 0.07 -16.15 0.03
C GLU A 34 -0.47 -15.85 -1.38
N ALA A 35 -1.77 -15.56 -1.50
CA ALA A 35 -2.37 -15.18 -2.78
C ALA A 35 -1.75 -13.88 -3.33
N VAL A 36 -1.48 -12.90 -2.47
CA VAL A 36 -0.84 -11.64 -2.85
C VAL A 36 0.59 -11.86 -3.33
N ARG A 37 1.35 -12.76 -2.71
CA ARG A 37 2.72 -13.12 -3.13
C ARG A 37 2.78 -13.72 -4.53
N GLN A 38 1.69 -14.35 -5.00
CA GLN A 38 1.60 -14.93 -6.35
C GLN A 38 1.33 -13.88 -7.45
N ILE A 39 1.07 -12.63 -7.09
CA ILE A 39 0.90 -11.56 -8.06
C ILE A 39 2.22 -11.31 -8.79
N GLY A 40 2.24 -11.48 -10.10
CA GLY A 40 3.45 -11.35 -10.91
C GLY A 40 3.90 -9.90 -11.14
N ASP A 41 2.96 -8.96 -11.17
CA ASP A 41 3.26 -7.54 -11.33
C ASP A 41 3.70 -6.93 -9.99
N GLU A 42 4.89 -6.34 -9.96
CA GLU A 42 5.51 -5.79 -8.76
C GLU A 42 4.70 -4.65 -8.14
N GLY A 43 4.12 -3.78 -8.98
CA GLY A 43 3.31 -2.66 -8.54
C GLY A 43 2.03 -3.13 -7.85
N SER A 44 1.27 -3.98 -8.52
CA SER A 44 0.04 -4.58 -7.98
C SER A 44 0.32 -5.41 -6.73
N ARG A 45 1.44 -6.14 -6.70
CA ARG A 45 1.86 -6.92 -5.53
C ARG A 45 2.17 -6.01 -4.35
N ALA A 46 2.90 -4.93 -4.55
CA ALA A 46 3.23 -3.96 -3.49
C ALA A 46 1.97 -3.29 -2.93
N GLU A 47 1.04 -2.86 -3.77
CA GLU A 47 -0.22 -2.26 -3.36
C GLU A 47 -1.09 -3.26 -2.57
N ALA A 48 -1.21 -4.49 -3.05
CA ALA A 48 -1.98 -5.53 -2.38
C ALA A 48 -1.37 -5.90 -1.01
N LEU A 49 -0.04 -6.00 -0.89
CA LEU A 49 0.66 -6.22 0.38
C LEU A 49 0.38 -5.07 1.36
N ALA A 50 0.44 -3.83 0.89
CA ALA A 50 0.13 -2.65 1.71
C ALA A 50 -1.33 -2.63 2.17
N ALA A 51 -2.27 -3.04 1.31
CA ALA A 51 -3.70 -3.10 1.62
C ALA A 51 -4.04 -4.18 2.66
N VAL A 52 -3.36 -5.32 2.63
CA VAL A 52 -3.57 -6.44 3.57
C VAL A 52 -2.84 -6.20 4.90
N ALA A 53 -1.73 -5.48 4.90
CA ALA A 53 -0.88 -5.26 6.07
C ALA A 53 -1.62 -4.82 7.35
N PRO A 54 -2.60 -3.89 7.33
CA PRO A 54 -3.32 -3.46 8.53
C PRO A 54 -4.13 -4.57 9.22
N TYR A 55 -4.47 -5.63 8.49
CA TYR A 55 -5.29 -6.75 8.98
C TYR A 55 -4.46 -7.94 9.48
N LEU A 56 -3.14 -7.89 9.28
CA LEU A 56 -2.22 -8.96 9.67
C LEU A 56 -1.76 -8.79 11.13
N PRO A 57 -1.41 -9.91 11.81
CA PRO A 57 -0.65 -9.88 13.05
C PRO A 57 0.66 -9.10 12.88
N GLU A 58 1.18 -8.48 13.94
CA GLU A 58 2.30 -7.54 13.87
C GLU A 58 3.57 -8.12 13.21
N ASP A 59 3.82 -9.42 13.43
CA ASP A 59 4.98 -10.09 12.83
C ASP A 59 4.80 -10.26 11.31
N LEU A 60 3.64 -10.71 10.87
CA LEU A 60 3.31 -10.85 9.45
C LEU A 60 3.16 -9.48 8.77
N LYS A 61 2.64 -8.48 9.47
CA LYS A 61 2.56 -7.10 9.00
C LYS A 61 3.94 -6.55 8.67
N ARG A 62 4.91 -6.70 9.56
CA ARG A 62 6.29 -6.25 9.30
C ARG A 62 6.90 -6.94 8.09
N ALA A 63 6.71 -8.24 7.96
CA ALA A 63 7.17 -9.00 6.80
C ALA A 63 6.51 -8.51 5.51
N ALA A 64 5.18 -8.39 5.50
CA ALA A 64 4.41 -7.94 4.33
C ALA A 64 4.81 -6.53 3.88
N VAL A 65 5.02 -5.60 4.83
CA VAL A 65 5.46 -4.24 4.54
C VAL A 65 6.89 -4.22 3.97
N GLY A 66 7.79 -5.06 4.50
CA GLY A 66 9.13 -5.22 3.95
C GLY A 66 9.12 -5.78 2.52
N GLU A 67 8.32 -6.82 2.28
CA GLU A 67 8.13 -7.40 0.95
C GLU A 67 7.52 -6.38 -0.04
N ALA A 68 6.55 -5.58 0.40
CA ALA A 68 5.96 -4.52 -0.40
C ALA A 68 7.01 -3.48 -0.82
N PHE A 69 7.87 -3.06 0.10
CA PHE A 69 8.93 -2.10 -0.18
C PHE A 69 9.97 -2.66 -1.15
N GLU A 70 10.37 -3.92 -1.01
CA GLU A 70 11.28 -4.57 -1.97
C GLU A 70 10.64 -4.74 -3.35
N ALA A 71 9.35 -5.07 -3.43
CA ALA A 71 8.62 -5.12 -4.70
C ALA A 71 8.62 -3.74 -5.40
N VAL A 72 8.37 -2.66 -4.66
CA VAL A 72 8.43 -1.30 -5.19
C VAL A 72 9.80 -0.97 -5.77
N ARG A 73 10.88 -1.38 -5.13
CA ARG A 73 12.26 -1.12 -5.63
C ARG A 73 12.57 -1.83 -6.94
N GLN A 74 11.86 -2.92 -7.25
CA GLN A 74 12.02 -3.68 -8.49
C GLN A 74 11.24 -3.08 -9.67
N ILE A 75 10.31 -2.14 -9.41
CA ILE A 75 9.57 -1.46 -10.46
C ILE A 75 10.51 -0.62 -11.32
N GLY A 76 10.60 -0.92 -12.62
CA GLY A 76 11.49 -0.22 -13.54
C GLY A 76 11.02 1.17 -13.93
N ASP A 77 9.71 1.38 -14.06
CA ASP A 77 9.11 2.66 -14.42
C ASP A 77 9.05 3.62 -13.22
N GLU A 78 9.64 4.81 -13.37
CA GLU A 78 9.76 5.80 -12.29
C GLU A 78 8.39 6.29 -11.78
N TRP A 79 7.41 6.43 -12.66
CA TRP A 79 6.07 6.86 -12.29
C TRP A 79 5.35 5.79 -11.46
N SER A 80 5.34 4.55 -11.95
CA SER A 80 4.72 3.42 -11.27
C SER A 80 5.40 3.17 -9.92
N ARG A 81 6.72 3.28 -9.86
CA ARG A 81 7.49 3.16 -8.61
C ARG A 81 7.13 4.26 -7.61
N ALA A 82 7.08 5.52 -8.05
CA ALA A 82 6.71 6.64 -7.19
C ALA A 82 5.27 6.50 -6.66
N TRP A 83 4.35 6.06 -7.50
CA TRP A 83 2.96 5.81 -7.13
C TRP A 83 2.84 4.69 -6.08
N ALA A 84 3.49 3.55 -6.32
CA ALA A 84 3.52 2.43 -5.39
C ALA A 84 4.17 2.80 -4.05
N LEU A 85 5.22 3.63 -4.05
CA LEU A 85 5.82 4.18 -2.82
C LEU A 85 4.81 4.95 -1.98
N VAL A 86 4.01 5.81 -2.60
CA VAL A 86 2.99 6.59 -1.88
C VAL A 86 1.89 5.70 -1.33
N ALA A 87 1.48 4.66 -2.07
CA ALA A 87 0.48 3.70 -1.61
C ALA A 87 0.95 2.89 -0.39
N VAL A 88 2.22 2.48 -0.37
CA VAL A 88 2.82 1.70 0.73
C VAL A 88 3.19 2.60 1.93
N ALA A 89 3.48 3.88 1.71
CA ALA A 89 4.01 4.82 2.71
C ALA A 89 3.27 4.86 4.06
N PRO A 90 1.91 4.83 4.13
CA PRO A 90 1.19 4.87 5.40
C PRO A 90 1.48 3.67 6.31
N GLN A 91 1.91 2.55 5.75
CA GLN A 91 2.20 1.31 6.46
C GLN A 91 3.69 1.17 6.82
N LEU A 92 4.55 2.02 6.26
CA LEU A 92 6.00 1.91 6.45
C LEU A 92 6.42 2.34 7.87
N PRO A 93 7.26 1.55 8.53
CA PRO A 93 7.99 1.99 9.72
C PRO A 93 8.81 3.25 9.44
N LYS A 94 9.03 4.07 10.47
CA LYS A 94 9.72 5.38 10.35
C LYS A 94 11.08 5.33 9.64
N HIS A 95 11.83 4.24 9.81
CA HIS A 95 13.13 4.08 9.15
C HIS A 95 13.02 3.86 7.62
N PHE A 96 11.97 3.16 7.17
CA PHE A 96 11.71 3.00 5.72
C PHE A 96 11.11 4.26 5.09
N ALA A 97 10.41 5.09 5.86
CA ALA A 97 9.83 6.32 5.35
C ALA A 97 10.89 7.30 4.81
N ALA A 98 12.05 7.38 5.47
CA ALA A 98 13.17 8.19 5.00
C ALA A 98 13.79 7.67 3.70
N GLU A 99 13.90 6.35 3.56
CA GLU A 99 14.39 5.68 2.35
C GLU A 99 13.43 5.87 1.18
N SER A 100 12.13 5.64 1.42
CA SER A 100 11.07 5.88 0.44
C SER A 100 11.07 7.30 -0.09
N LEU A 101 11.27 8.27 0.79
CA LEU A 101 11.35 9.68 0.39
C LEU A 101 12.60 9.98 -0.45
N LYS A 102 13.74 9.36 -0.16
CA LYS A 102 14.95 9.49 -0.99
C LYS A 102 14.70 8.93 -2.40
N CYS A 103 14.08 7.75 -2.51
CA CYS A 103 13.70 7.17 -3.80
C CYS A 103 12.78 8.12 -4.57
N LEU A 104 11.73 8.65 -3.90
CA LEU A 104 10.81 9.60 -4.50
C LEU A 104 11.53 10.86 -5.01
N ILE A 105 12.40 11.46 -4.21
CA ILE A 105 13.19 12.65 -4.58
C ILE A 105 14.10 12.36 -5.77
N HIS A 106 14.64 11.15 -5.86
CA HIS A 106 15.49 10.73 -6.97
C HIS A 106 14.71 10.64 -8.29
N ASP A 107 13.47 10.19 -8.25
CA ASP A 107 12.64 10.00 -9.43
C ASP A 107 11.94 11.28 -9.90
N LEU A 108 11.73 12.27 -9.01
CA LEU A 108 11.05 13.54 -9.33
C LEU A 108 11.57 14.25 -10.61
N PRO A 109 12.89 14.37 -10.86
CA PRO A 109 13.39 15.07 -12.04
C PRO A 109 13.06 14.37 -13.38
N ARG A 110 12.71 13.09 -13.32
CA ARG A 110 12.37 12.26 -14.48
C ARG A 110 10.89 12.27 -14.82
N LEU A 111 10.06 12.81 -13.91
CA LEU A 111 8.61 12.89 -14.07
C LEU A 111 8.24 14.23 -14.73
N ASN A 112 7.17 14.23 -15.53
CA ASN A 112 6.60 15.46 -16.06
C ASN A 112 5.87 16.25 -14.94
N ARG A 113 5.61 17.53 -15.21
CA ARG A 113 4.99 18.46 -14.26
C ARG A 113 3.65 17.96 -13.71
N GLU A 114 2.80 17.42 -14.56
CA GLU A 114 1.48 16.93 -14.16
C GLU A 114 1.59 15.76 -13.19
N ARG A 115 2.45 14.78 -13.50
CA ARG A 115 2.70 13.62 -12.63
C ARG A 115 3.26 14.03 -11.28
N VAL A 116 4.17 15.00 -11.25
CA VAL A 116 4.73 15.54 -9.99
C VAL A 116 3.63 16.17 -9.14
N LEU A 117 2.72 16.95 -9.74
CA LEU A 117 1.62 17.58 -9.00
C LEU A 117 0.64 16.53 -8.43
N TRP A 118 0.29 15.52 -9.22
CA TRP A 118 -0.55 14.41 -8.74
C TRP A 118 0.11 13.66 -7.59
N LEU A 119 1.37 13.31 -7.74
CA LEU A 119 2.15 12.62 -6.72
C LEU A 119 2.23 13.41 -5.42
N LEU A 120 2.44 14.73 -5.50
CA LEU A 120 2.47 15.60 -4.33
C LEU A 120 1.14 15.65 -3.59
N MET A 121 0.03 15.70 -4.32
CA MET A 121 -1.31 15.64 -3.69
C MET A 121 -1.47 14.35 -2.89
N ASP A 122 -1.02 13.22 -3.42
CA ASP A 122 -1.16 11.94 -2.74
C ASP A 122 -0.16 11.78 -1.59
N VAL A 123 1.07 12.28 -1.71
CA VAL A 123 2.04 12.36 -0.60
C VAL A 123 1.48 13.17 0.57
N VAL A 124 0.79 14.28 0.30
CA VAL A 124 0.14 15.08 1.33
C VAL A 124 -1.03 14.33 1.96
N LYS A 125 -1.89 13.70 1.15
CA LYS A 125 -3.05 12.92 1.62
C LYS A 125 -2.63 11.68 2.43
N SER A 126 -1.56 11.01 2.04
CA SER A 126 -1.05 9.82 2.74
C SER A 126 -0.49 10.11 4.13
N GLY A 127 -0.30 11.38 4.49
CA GLY A 127 0.30 11.77 5.76
C GLY A 127 1.79 11.44 5.88
N MET A 128 2.45 11.03 4.80
CA MET A 128 3.86 10.67 4.75
C MET A 128 4.79 11.76 5.29
N LEU A 129 4.36 13.02 5.20
CA LEU A 129 5.12 14.19 5.65
C LEU A 129 4.81 14.59 7.11
N ALA A 130 3.74 14.10 7.71
CA ALA A 130 3.21 14.61 8.97
C ALA A 130 4.18 14.54 10.17
N ASN A 131 5.18 13.64 10.12
CA ASN A 131 6.12 13.44 11.23
C ASN A 131 7.61 13.52 10.81
N HIS A 132 7.89 14.07 9.62
CA HIS A 132 9.23 14.05 9.02
C HIS A 132 9.71 15.43 8.56
N GLY A 133 9.86 16.41 9.47
CA GLY A 133 10.23 17.78 9.14
C GLY A 133 11.46 17.93 8.25
N LYS A 134 12.55 17.17 8.52
CA LYS A 134 13.74 17.17 7.64
C LYS A 134 13.46 16.60 6.25
N ALA A 135 12.59 15.61 6.18
CA ALA A 135 12.20 14.99 4.92
C ALA A 135 11.31 15.92 4.09
N THR A 136 10.40 16.63 4.74
CA THR A 136 9.57 17.68 4.11
C THR A 136 10.43 18.80 3.52
N GLU A 137 11.46 19.25 4.26
CA GLU A 137 12.40 20.26 3.76
C GLU A 137 13.21 19.76 2.56
N SER A 138 13.65 18.50 2.59
CA SER A 138 14.38 17.88 1.48
C SER A 138 13.51 17.75 0.22
N LEU A 139 12.25 17.37 0.38
CA LEU A 139 11.27 17.33 -0.70
C LEU A 139 11.03 18.73 -1.28
N TYR A 140 10.82 19.72 -0.42
CA TYR A 140 10.62 21.11 -0.84
C TYR A 140 11.81 21.65 -1.66
N ARG A 141 13.05 21.39 -1.20
CA ARG A 141 14.26 21.76 -1.94
C ARG A 141 14.39 21.03 -3.28
N ALA A 142 13.98 19.76 -3.34
CA ALA A 142 13.96 18.98 -4.58
C ALA A 142 12.97 19.57 -5.57
N LEU A 143 11.76 19.92 -5.12
CA LEU A 143 10.72 20.56 -5.94
C LEU A 143 11.16 21.93 -6.47
N GLN A 144 11.83 22.75 -5.66
CA GLN A 144 12.37 24.02 -6.12
C GLN A 144 13.43 23.84 -7.23
N ARG A 145 14.26 22.79 -7.13
CA ARG A 145 15.25 22.47 -8.17
C ARG A 145 14.58 22.06 -9.48
N VAL A 146 13.63 21.14 -9.38
CA VAL A 146 12.88 20.64 -10.55
C VAL A 146 12.04 21.77 -11.17
N GLY A 147 11.39 22.59 -10.36
CA GLY A 147 10.58 23.72 -10.84
C GLY A 147 11.35 24.79 -11.61
N ARG A 148 12.66 24.95 -11.35
CA ARG A 148 13.53 25.87 -12.11
C ARG A 148 13.96 25.31 -13.47
N SER A 149 13.94 24.01 -13.64
CA SER A 149 14.33 23.32 -14.88
C SER A 149 13.13 22.99 -15.79
N TRP A 150 11.92 23.27 -15.36
CA TRP A 150 10.75 23.12 -16.22
C TRP A 150 10.63 24.31 -17.18
N PRO A 151 10.45 24.00 -18.48
CA PRO A 151 10.21 25.04 -19.48
C PRO A 151 8.89 25.77 -19.25
#